data_dd048c16029f361f85f86bb1d3b2608f
#
_entry.id   dd048c16029f361f85f86bb1d3b2608f
#
_cell.length_a   1.000
_cell.length_b   1.000
_cell.length_c   1.000
_cell.angle_alpha   90.00
_cell.angle_beta   90.00
_cell.angle_gamma   90.00
#
_symmetry.space_group_name_H-M   'P 1'
#
loop_
_entity.id
_entity.type
_entity.pdbx_description
1 polymer ?
#
loop_
_entity_poly.entity_id
_entity_poly.type
_entity_poly.pdbx_seq_one_letter_code
_entity_poly.pdbx_strand_id
1 'polypeptide(L)'
;MNLPHLLAGFLVIGFGLAHSFLGERRIFPELASKRGIASEPLLSPWLFRVMRGTWHTLTLFGFGLGAVLFVLAIPALATPIHICGVISVSTAVIGAYWAYVTRFWHFAWVAFLVVSLLCWWG
;
A
#
# COMPACT_ATOMS: atom_id res chain seq x y z
N MET A 1 19.78 6.70 -18.60
CA MET A 1 19.03 5.86 -17.65
C MET A 1 19.82 5.73 -16.36
N ASN A 2 19.20 5.96 -15.21
CA ASN A 2 19.86 5.86 -13.90
C ASN A 2 19.69 4.43 -13.36
N LEU A 3 20.72 3.60 -13.50
CA LEU A 3 20.68 2.19 -13.10
C LEU A 3 20.42 1.98 -11.59
N PRO A 4 21.03 2.72 -10.67
CA PRO A 4 20.69 2.65 -9.24
C PRO A 4 19.22 2.83 -8.92
N HIS A 5 18.55 3.83 -9.49
CA HIS A 5 17.11 4.04 -9.29
C HIS A 5 16.28 2.88 -9.86
N LEU A 6 16.65 2.38 -11.03
CA LEU A 6 15.97 1.23 -11.64
C LEU A 6 16.05 -0.01 -10.75
N LEU A 7 17.25 -0.35 -10.27
CA LEU A 7 17.46 -1.49 -9.38
C LEU A 7 16.72 -1.32 -8.05
N ALA A 8 16.78 -0.12 -7.46
CA ALA A 8 16.05 0.17 -6.22
C ALA A 8 14.53 0.02 -6.41
N GLY A 9 13.98 0.46 -7.54
CA GLY A 9 12.56 0.27 -7.87
C GLY A 9 12.16 -1.20 -7.91
N PHE A 10 12.93 -2.06 -8.57
CA PHE A 10 12.67 -3.50 -8.59
C PHE A 10 12.79 -4.14 -7.21
N LEU A 11 13.78 -3.73 -6.41
CA LEU A 11 13.95 -4.24 -5.05
C LEU A 11 12.75 -3.89 -4.16
N VAL A 12 12.30 -2.64 -4.18
CA VAL A 12 11.15 -2.19 -3.36
C VAL A 12 9.88 -2.93 -3.75
N ILE A 13 9.62 -3.12 -5.05
CA ILE A 13 8.47 -3.90 -5.52
C ILE A 13 8.60 -5.37 -5.09
N GLY A 14 9.77 -5.97 -5.25
CA GLY A 14 10.03 -7.34 -4.82
C GLY A 14 9.81 -7.54 -3.31
N PHE A 15 10.29 -6.62 -2.47
CA PHE A 15 10.02 -6.63 -1.04
C PHE A 15 8.53 -6.46 -0.72
N GLY A 16 7.82 -5.58 -1.42
CA GLY A 16 6.37 -5.40 -1.25
C GLY A 16 5.60 -6.69 -1.56
N LEU A 17 5.94 -7.37 -2.65
CA LEU A 17 5.34 -8.65 -3.01
C LEU A 17 5.63 -9.73 -1.96
N ALA A 18 6.89 -9.86 -1.53
CA ALA A 18 7.29 -10.80 -0.49
C ALA A 18 6.58 -10.51 0.84
N HIS A 19 6.47 -9.23 1.23
CA HIS A 19 5.76 -8.79 2.42
C HIS A 19 4.29 -9.21 2.41
N SER A 20 3.56 -8.92 1.32
CA SER A 20 2.15 -9.34 1.18
C SER A 20 1.99 -10.86 1.18
N PHE A 21 2.85 -11.57 0.44
CA PHE A 21 2.81 -13.02 0.36
C PHE A 21 3.04 -13.68 1.73
N LEU A 22 4.03 -13.23 2.49
CA LEU A 22 4.31 -13.74 3.83
C LEU A 22 3.18 -13.43 4.81
N GLY A 23 2.58 -12.25 4.72
CA GLY A 23 1.40 -11.88 5.51
C GLY A 23 0.25 -12.87 5.31
N GLU A 24 -0.12 -13.11 4.05
CA GLU A 24 -1.23 -14.00 3.70
C GLU A 24 -0.94 -15.48 3.99
N ARG A 25 0.30 -15.94 3.82
CA ARG A 25 0.65 -17.35 3.95
C ARG A 25 0.99 -17.77 5.38
N ARG A 26 1.53 -16.87 6.19
CA ARG A 26 2.02 -17.20 7.54
C ARG A 26 1.33 -16.42 8.65
N ILE A 27 1.29 -15.09 8.54
CA ILE A 27 0.92 -14.22 9.67
C ILE A 27 -0.60 -14.27 9.90
N PHE A 28 -1.38 -14.01 8.88
CA PHE A 28 -2.85 -13.92 9.04
C PHE A 28 -3.53 -15.25 9.36
N PRO A 29 -3.15 -16.42 8.78
CA PRO A 29 -3.68 -17.70 9.21
C PRO A 29 -3.35 -18.02 10.67
N GLU A 30 -2.12 -17.72 11.12
CA GLU A 30 -1.73 -17.95 12.51
C GLU A 30 -2.52 -17.07 13.47
N LEU A 31 -2.69 -15.77 13.17
CA LEU A 31 -3.49 -14.85 13.98
C LEU A 31 -4.97 -15.24 14.02
N ALA A 32 -5.51 -15.72 12.91
CA ALA A 32 -6.90 -16.20 12.85
C ALA A 32 -7.11 -17.51 13.62
N SER A 33 -6.08 -18.36 13.72
CA SER A 33 -6.14 -19.64 14.43
C SER A 33 -5.96 -19.52 15.94
N LYS A 34 -5.27 -18.47 16.43
CA LYS A 34 -5.06 -18.25 17.85
C LYS A 34 -6.37 -17.85 18.52
N ARG A 35 -6.77 -18.64 19.52
CA ARG A 35 -7.92 -18.36 20.39
C ARG A 35 -7.43 -17.97 21.77
N GLY A 36 -8.13 -17.03 22.39
CA GLY A 36 -7.90 -16.66 23.79
C GLY A 36 -8.29 -17.79 24.76
N ILE A 37 -8.02 -17.57 26.05
CA ILE A 37 -8.28 -18.54 27.13
C ILE A 37 -9.77 -19.01 27.16
N ALA A 38 -10.69 -18.18 26.70
CA ALA A 38 -12.13 -18.47 26.62
C ALA A 38 -12.61 -19.03 25.26
N SER A 39 -11.71 -19.54 24.42
CA SER A 39 -12.01 -19.97 23.04
C SER A 39 -12.52 -18.85 22.13
N GLU A 40 -12.44 -17.61 22.56
CA GLU A 40 -12.80 -16.43 21.78
C GLU A 40 -11.63 -16.03 20.85
N PRO A 41 -11.94 -15.49 19.65
CA PRO A 41 -10.89 -14.99 18.76
C PRO A 41 -10.15 -13.83 19.43
N LEU A 42 -8.80 -13.80 19.33
CA LEU A 42 -7.95 -12.75 19.91
C LEU A 42 -8.26 -11.35 19.36
N LEU A 43 -8.77 -11.28 18.15
CA LEU A 43 -9.10 -10.03 17.46
C LEU A 43 -10.55 -10.05 16.99
N SER A 44 -11.26 -8.95 17.17
CA SER A 44 -12.56 -8.78 16.55
C SER A 44 -12.43 -8.86 15.02
N PRO A 45 -13.48 -9.32 14.29
CA PRO A 45 -13.45 -9.40 12.82
C PRO A 45 -13.16 -8.05 12.14
N TRP A 46 -13.55 -6.95 12.78
CA TRP A 46 -13.26 -5.61 12.29
C TRP A 46 -11.78 -5.26 12.46
N LEU A 47 -11.22 -5.48 13.65
CA LEU A 47 -9.81 -5.20 13.94
C LEU A 47 -8.89 -6.05 13.07
N PHE A 48 -9.23 -7.32 12.85
CA PHE A 48 -8.49 -8.21 11.95
C PHE A 48 -8.47 -7.65 10.50
N ARG A 49 -9.62 -7.15 10.01
CA ARG A 49 -9.68 -6.51 8.68
C ARG A 49 -8.83 -5.26 8.59
N VAL A 50 -8.90 -4.37 9.60
CA VAL A 50 -8.08 -3.15 9.63
C VAL A 50 -6.59 -3.50 9.64
N MET A 51 -6.18 -4.45 10.47
CA MET A 51 -4.79 -4.88 10.55
C MET A 51 -4.28 -5.47 9.22
N ARG A 52 -5.06 -6.35 8.59
CA ARG A 52 -4.75 -6.90 7.26
C ARG A 52 -4.73 -5.80 6.20
N GLY A 53 -5.66 -4.84 6.28
CA GLY A 53 -5.69 -3.65 5.42
C GLY A 53 -4.44 -2.81 5.55
N THR A 54 -4.02 -2.50 6.77
CA THR A 54 -2.78 -1.74 7.05
C THR A 54 -1.54 -2.47 6.52
N TRP A 55 -1.48 -3.79 6.68
CA TRP A 55 -0.39 -4.62 6.18
C TRP A 55 -0.20 -4.48 4.66
N HIS A 56 -1.28 -4.63 3.89
CA HIS A 56 -1.22 -4.49 2.43
C HIS A 56 -1.05 -3.05 1.97
N THR A 57 -1.48 -2.07 2.78
CA THR A 57 -1.23 -0.65 2.48
C THR A 57 0.26 -0.36 2.41
N LEU A 58 1.08 -0.96 3.28
CA LEU A 58 2.53 -0.83 3.20
C LEU A 58 3.10 -1.37 1.87
N THR A 59 2.55 -2.47 1.37
CA THR A 59 2.89 -3.01 0.04
C THR A 59 2.52 -2.04 -1.08
N LEU A 60 1.33 -1.46 -1.03
CA LEU A 60 0.87 -0.49 -2.03
C LEU A 60 1.72 0.79 -2.01
N PHE A 61 2.14 1.26 -0.84
CA PHE A 61 3.13 2.35 -0.73
C PHE A 61 4.48 1.97 -1.34
N GLY A 62 4.93 0.74 -1.11
CA GLY A 62 6.14 0.20 -1.76
C GLY A 62 6.02 0.24 -3.28
N PHE A 63 4.88 -0.15 -3.84
CA PHE A 63 4.65 -0.09 -5.29
C PHE A 63 4.65 1.36 -5.81
N GLY A 64 4.02 2.29 -5.09
CA GLY A 64 4.06 3.72 -5.41
C GLY A 64 5.48 4.27 -5.40
N LEU A 65 6.28 3.94 -4.37
CA LEU A 65 7.69 4.32 -4.28
C LEU A 65 8.51 3.70 -5.42
N GLY A 66 8.30 2.43 -5.74
CA GLY A 66 8.95 1.76 -6.87
C GLY A 66 8.64 2.45 -8.19
N ALA A 67 7.38 2.84 -8.40
CA ALA A 67 6.97 3.60 -9.59
C ALA A 67 7.65 4.98 -9.68
N VAL A 68 7.76 5.71 -8.56
CA VAL A 68 8.52 6.99 -8.51
C VAL A 68 9.99 6.74 -8.86
N LEU A 69 10.61 5.68 -8.34
CA LEU A 69 12.00 5.36 -8.66
C LEU A 69 12.18 5.02 -10.14
N PHE A 70 11.22 4.36 -10.79
CA PHE A 70 11.27 4.12 -12.24
C PHE A 70 11.15 5.41 -13.04
N VAL A 71 10.28 6.34 -12.63
CA VAL A 71 10.20 7.67 -13.26
C VAL A 71 11.54 8.39 -13.14
N LEU A 72 12.16 8.37 -11.95
CA LEU A 72 13.47 8.99 -11.70
C LEU A 72 14.61 8.29 -12.46
N ALA A 73 14.48 7.01 -12.80
CA ALA A 73 15.47 6.28 -13.59
C ALA A 73 15.55 6.75 -15.04
N ILE A 74 14.51 7.39 -15.55
CA ILE A 74 14.41 7.87 -16.94
C ILE A 74 14.44 9.40 -16.93
N PRO A 75 15.57 10.06 -17.29
CA PRO A 75 15.71 11.51 -17.18
C PRO A 75 14.60 12.32 -17.87
N ALA A 76 14.09 11.83 -19.01
CA ALA A 76 12.99 12.49 -19.73
C ALA A 76 11.64 12.47 -18.98
N LEU A 77 11.47 11.55 -18.04
CA LEU A 77 10.25 11.42 -17.22
C LEU A 77 10.44 12.00 -15.82
N ALA A 78 11.67 12.31 -15.39
CA ALA A 78 12.00 12.79 -14.05
C ALA A 78 11.57 14.26 -13.85
N THR A 79 10.29 14.54 -14.05
CA THR A 79 9.68 15.86 -13.91
C THR A 79 8.66 15.88 -12.77
N PRO A 80 8.42 17.02 -12.12
CA PRO A 80 7.42 17.13 -11.06
C PRO A 80 6.05 16.58 -11.46
N ILE A 81 5.59 16.85 -12.68
CA ILE A 81 4.27 16.42 -13.15
C ILE A 81 4.15 14.88 -13.20
N HIS A 82 5.18 14.17 -13.66
CA HIS A 82 5.14 12.71 -13.68
C HIS A 82 5.21 12.12 -12.26
N ILE A 83 6.04 12.72 -11.38
CA ILE A 83 6.15 12.28 -9.99
C ILE A 83 4.82 12.50 -9.26
N CYS A 84 4.22 13.69 -9.37
CA CYS A 84 2.91 13.99 -8.79
C CYS A 84 1.83 13.07 -9.37
N GLY A 85 1.85 12.79 -10.67
CA GLY A 85 0.94 11.85 -11.30
C GLY A 85 1.04 10.44 -10.72
N VAL A 86 2.25 9.92 -10.49
CA VAL A 86 2.45 8.61 -9.85
C VAL A 86 1.96 8.62 -8.40
N ILE A 87 2.23 9.67 -7.64
CA ILE A 87 1.76 9.80 -6.25
C ILE A 87 0.23 9.86 -6.22
N SER A 88 -0.38 10.66 -7.11
CA SER A 88 -1.84 10.77 -7.23
C SER A 88 -2.49 9.42 -7.50
N VAL A 89 -2.03 8.70 -8.52
CA VAL A 89 -2.57 7.37 -8.86
C VAL A 89 -2.36 6.37 -7.70
N SER A 90 -1.17 6.35 -7.11
CA SER A 90 -0.86 5.43 -6.00
C SER A 90 -1.76 5.67 -4.79
N THR A 91 -1.96 6.94 -4.41
CA THR A 91 -2.83 7.30 -3.28
C THR A 91 -4.30 7.07 -3.59
N ALA A 92 -4.76 7.26 -4.84
CA ALA A 92 -6.10 6.88 -5.26
C ALA A 92 -6.35 5.37 -5.11
N VAL A 93 -5.40 4.54 -5.54
CA VAL A 93 -5.47 3.08 -5.39
C VAL A 93 -5.53 2.68 -3.91
N ILE A 94 -4.69 3.28 -3.06
CA ILE A 94 -4.72 3.03 -1.61
C ILE A 94 -6.06 3.46 -1.01
N GLY A 95 -6.59 4.61 -1.40
CA GLY A 95 -7.90 5.08 -0.95
C GLY A 95 -9.03 4.12 -1.34
N ALA A 96 -9.06 3.67 -2.60
CA ALA A 96 -10.03 2.69 -3.09
C ALA A 96 -9.90 1.36 -2.33
N TYR A 97 -8.68 0.89 -2.08
CA TYR A 97 -8.42 -0.30 -1.28
C TYR A 97 -8.97 -0.16 0.16
N TRP A 98 -8.74 0.97 0.83
CA TRP A 98 -9.27 1.23 2.17
C TRP A 98 -10.80 1.33 2.18
N ALA A 99 -11.41 1.98 1.20
CA ALA A 99 -12.87 2.01 1.06
C ALA A 99 -13.45 0.59 0.95
N TYR A 100 -12.84 -0.26 0.12
CA TYR A 100 -13.23 -1.66 -0.05
C TYR A 100 -13.07 -2.48 1.24
N VAL A 101 -11.88 -2.48 1.86
CA VAL A 101 -11.56 -3.30 3.04
C VAL A 101 -12.41 -2.92 4.24
N THR A 102 -12.63 -1.62 4.46
CA THR A 102 -13.38 -1.11 5.61
C THR A 102 -14.86 -0.91 5.32
N ARG A 103 -15.31 -1.17 4.09
CA ARG A 103 -16.69 -0.93 3.64
C ARG A 103 -17.13 0.51 3.93
N PHE A 104 -16.26 1.47 3.68
CA PHE A 104 -16.43 2.91 3.92
C PHE A 104 -16.54 3.34 5.40
N TRP A 105 -16.40 2.43 6.37
CA TRP A 105 -16.52 2.76 7.80
C TRP A 105 -15.29 3.47 8.38
N HIS A 106 -14.16 3.44 7.71
CA HIS A 106 -12.93 4.09 8.19
C HIS A 106 -12.55 5.25 7.28
N PHE A 107 -12.38 6.45 7.84
CA PHE A 107 -12.15 7.68 7.07
C PHE A 107 -10.81 7.74 6.29
N ALA A 108 -9.89 6.79 6.49
CA ALA A 108 -8.59 6.77 5.80
C ALA A 108 -8.71 6.87 4.27
N TRP A 109 -9.75 6.27 3.67
CA TRP A 109 -9.97 6.35 2.23
C TRP A 109 -10.17 7.79 1.75
N VAL A 110 -10.86 8.64 2.54
CA VAL A 110 -11.06 10.07 2.23
C VAL A 110 -9.72 10.79 2.23
N ALA A 111 -8.88 10.56 3.25
CA ALA A 111 -7.57 11.20 3.36
C ALA A 111 -6.68 10.88 2.14
N PHE A 112 -6.64 9.61 1.71
CA PHE A 112 -5.87 9.21 0.53
C PHE A 112 -6.42 9.81 -0.77
N LEU A 113 -7.74 9.91 -0.93
CA LEU A 113 -8.34 10.57 -2.10
C LEU A 113 -8.07 12.07 -2.12
N VAL A 114 -8.08 12.74 -0.96
CA VAL A 114 -7.71 14.16 -0.87
C VAL A 114 -6.26 14.36 -1.31
N VAL A 115 -5.32 13.53 -0.82
CA VAL A 115 -3.92 13.59 -1.26
C VAL A 115 -3.80 13.37 -2.77
N SER A 116 -4.53 12.37 -3.30
CA SER A 116 -4.56 12.10 -4.74
C SER A 116 -5.00 13.33 -5.55
N LEU A 117 -6.11 13.97 -5.15
CA LEU A 117 -6.62 15.16 -5.83
C LEU A 117 -5.66 16.34 -5.74
N LEU A 118 -5.05 16.58 -4.58
CA LEU A 118 -4.07 17.65 -4.41
C LEU A 118 -2.84 17.44 -5.30
N CYS A 119 -2.34 16.20 -5.42
CA CYS A 119 -1.22 15.89 -6.32
C CYS A 119 -1.61 15.96 -7.80
N TRP A 120 -2.88 15.79 -8.14
CA TRP A 120 -3.36 15.90 -9.51
C TRP A 120 -3.49 17.37 -9.96
N TRP A 121 -3.83 18.26 -9.04
CA TRP A 121 -4.09 19.68 -9.34
C TRP A 121 -2.86 20.58 -9.16
N GLY A 122 -1.84 20.20 -8.44
CA GLY A 122 -0.61 20.94 -8.24
C GLY A 122 0.43 20.70 -9.34
#